data_6364bc96722db1d4f890a7be26bd55e3
#
_entry.id   6364bc96722db1d4f890a7be26bd55e3
#
_cell.length_a   1.000
_cell.length_b   1.000
_cell.length_c   1.000
_cell.angle_alpha   90.00
_cell.angle_beta   90.00
_cell.angle_gamma   90.00
#
_symmetry.space_group_name_H-M   'P 1'
#
loop_
_entity.id
_entity.type
_entity.pdbx_description
1 polymer ?
#
loop_
_entity_poly.entity_id
_entity_poly.type
_entity_poly.pdbx_seq_one_letter_code
_entity_poly.pdbx_strand_id
1 'polypeptide(L)'
;MVNTAETSTSFSIASKVKDYFQLIKFTLSFTVVFSCVVCYLLAPNVIGFDWWMITVLFIAGMLVTGSANAINQAVEKDTDAMMKRTAKRPVASGRMSQAEAYAFAAIAGTVGVLMMGWFFRSSENGFNWNAALLSAFSLFLYAFIYTPLKKINSIAVLIGAFPGALPCLIGWVAATNMIDPFGTLLVNGREYLNVGGWVLFAIQFLWQFPHFWAIAWVAHGDYSRAGFKLLPADKGPTRFTAIQAVMYSVLMIPVGILPYYFGMSGQVSMFIVLAANLFMVVQSLRLYRSMDVKAARRVMFSSYIYLPIVLLALLADKA
;
A
#
# COMPACT_ATOMS: atom_id res chain seq x y z
N MET A 1 54.37 -16.28 -0.45
CA MET A 1 53.16 -17.11 -0.56
C MET A 1 52.02 -16.39 0.17
N VAL A 2 51.18 -15.67 -0.55
CA VAL A 2 50.01 -14.98 0.03
C VAL A 2 48.88 -15.97 0.02
N ASN A 3 48.42 -16.37 1.18
CA ASN A 3 47.33 -17.31 1.39
C ASN A 3 46.01 -16.55 1.19
N THR A 4 45.44 -16.58 -0.02
CA THR A 4 44.10 -16.11 -0.29
C THR A 4 43.10 -17.15 0.22
N ALA A 5 42.69 -16.98 1.48
CA ALA A 5 41.53 -17.72 1.99
C ALA A 5 40.27 -17.24 1.24
N GLU A 6 39.87 -17.99 0.24
CA GLU A 6 38.52 -17.90 -0.32
C GLU A 6 37.55 -18.28 0.78
N THR A 7 36.88 -17.28 1.35
CA THR A 7 35.71 -17.49 2.20
C THR A 7 34.58 -18.02 1.31
N SER A 8 34.47 -19.34 1.19
CA SER A 8 33.30 -20.00 0.65
C SER A 8 32.12 -19.66 1.55
N THR A 9 31.30 -18.70 1.14
CA THR A 9 30.02 -18.44 1.78
C THR A 9 29.15 -19.68 1.57
N SER A 10 29.05 -20.51 2.62
CA SER A 10 28.19 -21.68 2.61
C SER A 10 26.75 -21.25 2.29
N PHE A 11 26.23 -21.75 1.16
CA PHE A 11 24.88 -21.49 0.71
C PHE A 11 23.89 -22.12 1.70
N SER A 12 23.34 -21.31 2.62
CA SER A 12 22.33 -21.77 3.58
C SER A 12 20.94 -21.47 3.01
N ILE A 13 20.08 -22.48 2.92
CA ILE A 13 18.67 -22.36 2.54
C ILE A 13 17.96 -21.29 3.41
N ALA A 14 18.25 -21.27 4.71
CA ALA A 14 17.70 -20.28 5.65
C ALA A 14 18.09 -18.84 5.27
N SER A 15 19.34 -18.61 4.82
CA SER A 15 19.78 -17.31 4.33
C SER A 15 19.02 -16.89 3.07
N LYS A 16 18.81 -17.81 2.16
CA LYS A 16 18.08 -17.53 0.92
C LYS A 16 16.61 -17.22 1.16
N VAL A 17 15.94 -17.95 2.04
CA VAL A 17 14.56 -17.67 2.48
C VAL A 17 14.47 -16.26 3.07
N LYS A 18 15.42 -15.88 3.93
CA LYS A 18 15.48 -14.52 4.49
C LYS A 18 15.64 -13.46 3.39
N ASP A 19 16.43 -13.70 2.37
CA ASP A 19 16.60 -12.77 1.25
C ASP A 19 15.31 -12.60 0.45
N TYR A 20 14.51 -13.65 0.22
CA TYR A 20 13.19 -13.53 -0.40
C TYR A 20 12.20 -12.74 0.48
N PHE A 21 12.20 -12.95 1.81
CA PHE A 21 11.39 -12.13 2.72
C PHE A 21 11.78 -10.64 2.67
N GLN A 22 13.07 -10.33 2.51
CA GLN A 22 13.54 -8.96 2.33
C GLN A 22 13.21 -8.42 0.92
N LEU A 23 13.28 -9.27 -0.11
CA LEU A 23 12.94 -8.91 -1.49
C LEU A 23 11.49 -8.45 -1.60
N ILE A 24 10.56 -9.21 -1.06
CA ILE A 24 9.13 -8.86 -1.06
C ILE A 24 8.78 -7.75 -0.07
N LYS A 25 9.74 -7.27 0.74
CA LYS A 25 9.51 -6.32 1.86
C LYS A 25 8.34 -6.79 2.73
N PHE A 26 8.44 -7.99 3.28
CA PHE A 26 7.33 -8.72 3.92
C PHE A 26 6.42 -7.84 4.80
N THR A 27 6.98 -7.06 5.74
CA THR A 27 6.19 -6.20 6.63
C THR A 27 5.35 -5.17 5.87
N LEU A 28 5.93 -4.53 4.83
CA LEU A 28 5.21 -3.57 4.00
C LEU A 28 4.11 -4.26 3.20
N SER A 29 4.43 -5.38 2.54
CA SER A 29 3.47 -6.16 1.77
C SER A 29 2.33 -6.67 2.64
N PHE A 30 2.64 -7.13 3.87
CA PHE A 30 1.63 -7.55 4.84
C PHE A 30 0.62 -6.42 5.15
N THR A 31 1.09 -5.19 5.42
CA THR A 31 0.18 -4.08 5.73
C THR A 31 -0.69 -3.67 4.54
N VAL A 32 -0.15 -3.74 3.33
CA VAL A 32 -0.90 -3.49 2.09
C VAL A 32 -1.97 -4.56 1.88
N VAL A 33 -1.61 -5.83 2.04
CA VAL A 33 -2.54 -6.95 1.87
C VAL A 33 -3.57 -7.00 3.00
N PHE A 34 -3.20 -6.61 4.22
CA PHE A 34 -4.16 -6.41 5.32
C PHE A 34 -5.29 -5.45 4.92
N SER A 35 -4.96 -4.30 4.31
CA SER A 35 -6.00 -3.38 3.81
C SER A 35 -6.91 -4.04 2.77
N CYS A 36 -6.34 -4.82 1.84
CA CYS A 36 -7.09 -5.56 0.84
C CYS A 36 -8.08 -6.54 1.48
N VAL A 37 -7.60 -7.34 2.45
CA VAL A 37 -8.44 -8.33 3.16
C VAL A 37 -9.55 -7.66 3.96
N VAL A 38 -9.27 -6.58 4.68
CA VAL A 38 -10.31 -5.87 5.44
C VAL A 38 -11.35 -5.26 4.50
N CYS A 39 -10.94 -4.70 3.36
CA CYS A 39 -11.88 -4.15 2.38
C CYS A 39 -12.72 -5.23 1.68
N TYR A 40 -12.18 -6.44 1.48
CA TYR A 40 -12.95 -7.61 1.06
C TYR A 40 -14.03 -7.96 2.09
N LEU A 41 -13.66 -8.01 3.36
CA LEU A 41 -14.60 -8.34 4.45
C LEU A 41 -15.66 -7.25 4.68
N LEU A 42 -15.39 -6.00 4.28
CA LEU A 42 -16.35 -4.90 4.34
C LEU A 42 -17.40 -4.94 3.22
N ALA A 43 -17.19 -5.70 2.16
CA ALA A 43 -18.17 -5.82 1.08
C ALA A 43 -19.49 -6.43 1.59
N PRO A 44 -20.67 -5.90 1.18
CA PRO A 44 -21.96 -6.26 1.76
C PRO A 44 -22.32 -7.73 1.54
N ASN A 45 -21.87 -8.33 0.45
CA ASN A 45 -22.10 -9.74 0.12
C ASN A 45 -21.18 -10.73 0.85
N VAL A 46 -20.19 -10.27 1.61
CA VAL A 46 -19.34 -11.12 2.44
C VAL A 46 -19.94 -11.21 3.84
N ILE A 47 -20.60 -12.33 4.13
CA ILE A 47 -21.23 -12.60 5.41
C ILE A 47 -20.35 -13.58 6.18
N GLY A 48 -19.80 -13.12 7.32
CA GLY A 48 -18.90 -13.94 8.15
C GLY A 48 -17.48 -14.07 7.61
N PHE A 49 -16.72 -14.99 8.19
CA PHE A 49 -15.30 -15.20 7.86
C PHE A 49 -15.12 -16.56 7.16
N ASP A 50 -14.96 -16.52 5.84
CA ASP A 50 -14.43 -17.65 5.09
C ASP A 50 -12.90 -17.64 5.12
N TRP A 51 -12.32 -18.40 6.05
CA TRP A 51 -10.86 -18.46 6.25
C TRP A 51 -10.10 -18.96 5.02
N TRP A 52 -10.72 -19.81 4.19
CA TRP A 52 -10.11 -20.24 2.94
C TRP A 52 -9.97 -19.07 1.97
N MET A 53 -11.06 -18.35 1.72
CA MET A 53 -11.04 -17.20 0.82
C MET A 53 -10.13 -16.06 1.33
N ILE A 54 -10.12 -15.82 2.64
CA ILE A 54 -9.20 -14.85 3.28
C ILE A 54 -7.75 -15.28 3.04
N THR A 55 -7.41 -16.56 3.24
CA THR A 55 -6.06 -17.07 3.04
C THR A 55 -5.63 -16.98 1.58
N VAL A 56 -6.51 -17.33 0.65
CA VAL A 56 -6.25 -17.23 -0.80
C VAL A 56 -6.02 -15.76 -1.20
N LEU A 57 -6.88 -14.84 -0.72
CA LEU A 57 -6.73 -13.39 -0.98
C LEU A 57 -5.41 -12.87 -0.42
N PHE A 58 -5.06 -13.29 0.79
CA PHE A 58 -3.81 -12.91 1.42
C PHE A 58 -2.60 -13.39 0.60
N ILE A 59 -2.57 -14.66 0.20
CA ILE A 59 -1.48 -15.22 -0.61
C ILE A 59 -1.39 -14.52 -1.98
N ALA A 60 -2.51 -14.38 -2.68
CA ALA A 60 -2.56 -13.70 -3.97
C ALA A 60 -2.07 -12.24 -3.87
N GLY A 61 -2.55 -11.51 -2.85
CA GLY A 61 -2.11 -10.15 -2.56
C GLY A 61 -0.61 -10.06 -2.24
N MET A 62 -0.08 -11.00 -1.45
CA MET A 62 1.36 -11.08 -1.13
C MET A 62 2.21 -11.36 -2.38
N LEU A 63 1.73 -12.19 -3.30
CA LEU A 63 2.41 -12.48 -4.56
C LEU A 63 2.44 -11.24 -5.47
N VAL A 64 1.32 -10.55 -5.66
CA VAL A 64 1.25 -9.33 -6.47
C VAL A 64 2.12 -8.21 -5.89
N THR A 65 1.98 -7.95 -4.59
CA THR A 65 2.74 -6.89 -3.91
C THR A 65 4.21 -7.24 -3.81
N GLY A 66 4.53 -8.52 -3.57
CA GLY A 66 5.89 -9.04 -3.56
C GLY A 66 6.57 -8.92 -4.91
N SER A 67 5.86 -9.20 -6.00
CA SER A 67 6.32 -8.97 -7.38
C SER A 67 6.68 -7.50 -7.61
N ALA A 68 5.78 -6.58 -7.26
CA ALA A 68 6.02 -5.15 -7.39
C ALA A 68 7.26 -4.69 -6.61
N ASN A 69 7.45 -5.19 -5.39
CA ASN A 69 8.62 -4.89 -4.56
C ASN A 69 9.92 -5.50 -5.10
N ALA A 70 9.87 -6.68 -5.70
CA ALA A 70 11.01 -7.33 -6.32
C ALA A 70 11.50 -6.55 -7.56
N ILE A 71 10.57 -6.14 -8.46
CA ILE A 71 10.90 -5.27 -9.59
C ILE A 71 11.52 -3.96 -9.10
N ASN A 72 10.90 -3.34 -8.08
CA ASN A 72 11.43 -2.09 -7.51
C ASN A 72 12.87 -2.25 -6.99
N GLN A 73 13.19 -3.34 -6.27
CA GLN A 73 14.56 -3.58 -5.80
C GLN A 73 15.54 -3.87 -6.94
N ALA A 74 15.09 -4.56 -7.99
CA ALA A 74 15.92 -4.82 -9.16
C ALA A 74 16.26 -3.52 -9.93
N VAL A 75 15.26 -2.67 -10.17
CA VAL A 75 15.43 -1.38 -10.85
C VAL A 75 16.27 -0.40 -10.02
N GLU A 76 16.09 -0.39 -8.70
CA GLU A 76 16.73 0.56 -7.79
C GLU A 76 18.05 0.04 -7.18
N LYS A 77 18.65 -1.05 -7.71
CA LYS A 77 19.86 -1.68 -7.16
C LYS A 77 20.93 -0.66 -6.75
N ASP A 78 21.34 0.20 -7.68
CA ASP A 78 22.45 1.14 -7.46
C ASP A 78 22.04 2.29 -6.51
N THR A 79 20.81 2.79 -6.64
CA THR A 79 20.27 3.80 -5.73
C THR A 79 20.06 3.29 -4.31
N ASP A 80 19.60 2.04 -4.17
CA ASP A 80 19.44 1.40 -2.87
C ASP A 80 20.79 1.22 -2.17
N ALA A 81 21.85 0.91 -2.92
CA ALA A 81 23.21 0.80 -2.38
C ALA A 81 23.76 2.13 -1.80
N MET A 82 23.28 3.27 -2.31
CA MET A 82 23.70 4.61 -1.83
C MET A 82 23.03 5.02 -0.53
N MET A 83 21.92 4.41 -0.14
CA MET A 83 21.14 4.77 1.04
C MET A 83 21.43 3.83 2.20
N LYS A 84 21.76 4.38 3.41
CA LYS A 84 22.05 3.58 4.62
C LYS A 84 20.97 2.57 4.96
N ARG A 85 19.70 2.94 4.74
CA ARG A 85 18.51 2.13 5.06
C ARG A 85 18.35 0.93 4.13
N THR A 86 18.76 1.05 2.87
CA THR A 86 18.45 0.07 1.81
C THR A 86 19.67 -0.65 1.25
N ALA A 87 20.90 -0.20 1.56
CA ALA A 87 22.15 -0.81 1.09
C ALA A 87 22.29 -2.31 1.43
N LYS A 88 21.60 -2.75 2.50
CA LYS A 88 21.61 -4.16 2.92
C LYS A 88 20.51 -5.02 2.28
N ARG A 89 19.73 -4.48 1.33
CA ARG A 89 18.75 -5.26 0.58
C ARG A 89 19.42 -6.34 -0.28
N PRO A 90 18.77 -7.48 -0.54
CA PRO A 90 19.39 -8.60 -1.25
C PRO A 90 20.00 -8.21 -2.60
N VAL A 91 19.26 -7.45 -3.41
CA VAL A 91 19.72 -7.03 -4.75
C VAL A 91 20.81 -5.95 -4.65
N ALA A 92 20.61 -4.94 -3.80
CA ALA A 92 21.56 -3.84 -3.62
C ALA A 92 22.92 -4.32 -3.07
N SER A 93 22.92 -5.32 -2.18
CA SER A 93 24.11 -5.90 -1.58
C SER A 93 24.77 -7.01 -2.42
N GLY A 94 24.20 -7.37 -3.56
CA GLY A 94 24.71 -8.42 -4.44
C GLY A 94 24.44 -9.87 -4.00
N ARG A 95 23.70 -10.09 -2.88
CA ARG A 95 23.30 -11.44 -2.46
C ARG A 95 22.28 -12.10 -3.37
N MET A 96 21.58 -11.30 -4.15
CA MET A 96 20.60 -11.73 -5.15
C MET A 96 20.85 -10.99 -6.46
N SER A 97 20.83 -11.67 -7.58
CA SER A 97 20.99 -11.04 -8.90
C SER A 97 19.71 -10.30 -9.31
N GLN A 98 19.85 -9.29 -10.17
CA GLN A 98 18.67 -8.63 -10.76
C GLN A 98 17.83 -9.62 -11.58
N ALA A 99 18.47 -10.53 -12.31
CA ALA A 99 17.79 -11.56 -13.10
C ALA A 99 16.93 -12.49 -12.22
N GLU A 100 17.46 -12.90 -11.06
CA GLU A 100 16.71 -13.71 -10.08
C GLU A 100 15.50 -12.93 -9.52
N ALA A 101 15.67 -11.63 -9.20
CA ALA A 101 14.60 -10.79 -8.71
C ALA A 101 13.50 -10.58 -9.78
N TYR A 102 13.87 -10.38 -11.05
CA TYR A 102 12.90 -10.28 -12.15
C TYR A 102 12.20 -11.61 -12.45
N ALA A 103 12.89 -12.74 -12.40
CA ALA A 103 12.29 -14.06 -12.58
C ALA A 103 11.26 -14.35 -11.48
N PHE A 104 11.63 -14.10 -10.22
CA PHE A 104 10.69 -14.19 -9.11
C PHE A 104 9.47 -13.27 -9.32
N ALA A 105 9.69 -12.02 -9.71
CA ALA A 105 8.62 -11.06 -9.91
C ALA A 105 7.66 -11.48 -11.02
N ALA A 106 8.18 -11.99 -12.14
CA ALA A 106 7.37 -12.47 -13.26
C ALA A 106 6.47 -13.65 -12.83
N ILE A 107 7.05 -14.63 -12.14
CA ILE A 107 6.30 -15.80 -11.66
C ILE A 107 5.27 -15.38 -10.60
N ALA A 108 5.70 -14.67 -9.56
CA ALA A 108 4.83 -14.26 -8.46
C ALA A 108 3.70 -13.34 -8.93
N GLY A 109 4.00 -12.36 -9.79
CA GLY A 109 3.01 -11.43 -10.35
C GLY A 109 1.97 -12.16 -11.20
N THR A 110 2.39 -13.04 -12.10
CA THR A 110 1.48 -13.81 -12.95
C THR A 110 0.59 -14.72 -12.11
N VAL A 111 1.18 -15.50 -11.20
CA VAL A 111 0.42 -16.41 -10.33
C VAL A 111 -0.56 -15.62 -9.45
N GLY A 112 -0.11 -14.51 -8.83
CA GLY A 112 -0.97 -13.69 -7.98
C GLY A 112 -2.17 -13.09 -8.71
N VAL A 113 -1.94 -12.54 -9.91
CA VAL A 113 -3.01 -11.98 -10.76
C VAL A 113 -4.01 -13.08 -11.21
N LEU A 114 -3.51 -14.24 -11.62
CA LEU A 114 -4.37 -15.35 -12.01
C LEU A 114 -5.18 -15.89 -10.81
N MET A 115 -4.58 -15.95 -9.62
CA MET A 115 -5.29 -16.32 -8.39
C MET A 115 -6.42 -15.35 -8.09
N MET A 116 -6.22 -14.03 -8.25
CA MET A 116 -7.27 -13.02 -8.04
C MET A 116 -8.48 -13.25 -8.95
N GLY A 117 -8.26 -13.62 -10.20
CA GLY A 117 -9.37 -13.91 -11.12
C GLY A 117 -10.02 -15.27 -10.90
N TRP A 118 -9.22 -16.29 -10.61
CA TRP A 118 -9.69 -17.68 -10.56
C TRP A 118 -10.45 -18.01 -9.29
N PHE A 119 -9.92 -17.66 -8.13
CA PHE A 119 -10.54 -18.01 -6.85
C PHE A 119 -11.72 -17.10 -6.48
N PHE A 120 -11.74 -15.85 -6.96
CA PHE A 120 -12.80 -14.88 -6.71
C PHE A 120 -13.81 -14.80 -7.88
N ARG A 121 -13.93 -15.89 -8.64
CA ARG A 121 -14.91 -16.03 -9.73
C ARG A 121 -16.34 -16.01 -9.20
N SER A 122 -17.24 -15.39 -9.94
CA SER A 122 -18.67 -15.51 -9.69
C SER A 122 -19.23 -16.75 -10.40
N SER A 123 -20.31 -17.30 -9.85
CA SER A 123 -21.06 -18.41 -10.49
C SER A 123 -21.60 -18.03 -11.87
N GLU A 124 -21.94 -16.77 -12.08
CA GLU A 124 -22.54 -16.26 -13.32
C GLU A 124 -21.52 -15.80 -14.35
N ASN A 125 -20.45 -15.11 -13.91
CA ASN A 125 -19.48 -14.44 -14.78
C ASN A 125 -18.15 -15.20 -14.93
N GLY A 126 -17.98 -16.34 -14.28
CA GLY A 126 -16.76 -17.12 -14.32
C GLY A 126 -15.57 -16.37 -13.70
N PHE A 127 -14.45 -16.28 -14.44
CA PHE A 127 -13.21 -15.63 -13.99
C PHE A 127 -13.42 -14.14 -13.64
N ASN A 128 -12.99 -13.70 -12.45
CA ASN A 128 -13.10 -12.29 -12.01
C ASN A 128 -12.05 -11.43 -12.72
N TRP A 129 -12.37 -10.99 -13.91
CA TRP A 129 -11.50 -10.12 -14.72
C TRP A 129 -11.23 -8.78 -14.05
N ASN A 130 -12.21 -8.23 -13.33
CA ASN A 130 -12.07 -6.94 -12.66
C ASN A 130 -10.99 -6.98 -11.57
N ALA A 131 -11.00 -7.99 -10.69
CA ALA A 131 -9.99 -8.15 -9.65
C ALA A 131 -8.59 -8.45 -10.25
N ALA A 132 -8.53 -9.32 -11.28
CA ALA A 132 -7.29 -9.65 -11.95
C ALA A 132 -6.66 -8.44 -12.66
N LEU A 133 -7.46 -7.70 -13.45
CA LEU A 133 -6.98 -6.52 -14.19
C LEU A 133 -6.58 -5.37 -13.26
N LEU A 134 -7.33 -5.12 -12.18
CA LEU A 134 -6.95 -4.13 -11.18
C LEU A 134 -5.64 -4.50 -10.48
N SER A 135 -5.41 -5.79 -10.19
CA SER A 135 -4.17 -6.26 -9.59
C SER A 135 -2.99 -6.10 -10.55
N ALA A 136 -3.16 -6.47 -11.81
CA ALA A 136 -2.15 -6.27 -12.85
C ALA A 136 -1.87 -4.78 -13.08
N PHE A 137 -2.90 -3.94 -13.10
CA PHE A 137 -2.76 -2.49 -13.25
C PHE A 137 -2.03 -1.85 -12.06
N SER A 138 -2.34 -2.28 -10.83
CA SER A 138 -1.62 -1.85 -9.62
C SER A 138 -0.13 -2.18 -9.70
N LEU A 139 0.19 -3.43 -10.10
CA LEU A 139 1.56 -3.88 -10.31
C LEU A 139 2.27 -3.04 -11.38
N PHE A 140 1.61 -2.80 -12.52
CA PHE A 140 2.14 -1.99 -13.60
C PHE A 140 2.42 -0.55 -13.17
N LEU A 141 1.46 0.12 -12.53
CA LEU A 141 1.64 1.49 -12.04
C LEU A 141 2.80 1.61 -11.07
N TYR A 142 2.93 0.66 -10.14
CA TYR A 142 3.99 0.69 -9.13
C TYR A 142 5.37 0.43 -9.75
N ALA A 143 5.48 -0.63 -10.55
CA ALA A 143 6.76 -1.08 -11.07
C ALA A 143 7.30 -0.19 -12.20
N PHE A 144 6.43 0.18 -13.15
CA PHE A 144 6.86 0.80 -14.41
C PHE A 144 6.61 2.32 -14.47
N ILE A 145 5.71 2.86 -13.66
CA ILE A 145 5.43 4.30 -13.65
C ILE A 145 6.00 4.95 -12.40
N TYR A 146 5.56 4.52 -11.20
CA TYR A 146 5.98 5.13 -9.95
C TYR A 146 7.48 4.97 -9.68
N THR A 147 8.03 3.76 -9.86
CA THR A 147 9.44 3.47 -9.53
C THR A 147 10.43 4.36 -10.29
N PRO A 148 10.36 4.52 -11.63
CA PRO A 148 11.25 5.45 -12.33
C PRO A 148 10.94 6.92 -12.06
N LEU A 149 9.66 7.28 -11.86
CA LEU A 149 9.22 8.66 -11.68
C LEU A 149 9.79 9.33 -10.42
N LYS A 150 10.13 8.55 -9.38
CA LYS A 150 10.74 9.05 -8.13
C LYS A 150 12.01 9.86 -8.34
N LYS A 151 12.76 9.60 -9.41
CA LYS A 151 13.98 10.33 -9.76
C LYS A 151 13.72 11.58 -10.61
N ILE A 152 12.55 11.65 -11.23
CA ILE A 152 12.21 12.69 -12.19
C ILE A 152 11.49 13.86 -11.52
N ASN A 153 10.38 13.57 -10.81
CA ASN A 153 9.49 14.60 -10.30
C ASN A 153 8.77 14.14 -9.02
N SER A 154 8.45 15.09 -8.14
CA SER A 154 7.68 14.87 -6.91
C SER A 154 6.23 14.43 -7.15
N ILE A 155 5.70 14.55 -8.38
CA ILE A 155 4.42 13.98 -8.80
C ILE A 155 4.39 12.45 -8.61
N ALA A 156 5.57 11.83 -8.46
CA ALA A 156 5.72 10.43 -8.10
C ALA A 156 4.89 10.05 -6.85
N VAL A 157 4.76 10.95 -5.87
CA VAL A 157 3.95 10.69 -4.66
C VAL A 157 2.47 10.59 -5.02
N LEU A 158 1.97 11.47 -5.89
CA LEU A 158 0.58 11.40 -6.39
C LEU A 158 0.34 10.11 -7.18
N ILE A 159 1.22 9.81 -8.13
CA ILE A 159 1.11 8.57 -8.94
C ILE A 159 1.25 7.33 -8.07
N GLY A 160 2.16 7.32 -7.10
CA GLY A 160 2.35 6.22 -6.16
C GLY A 160 1.17 6.01 -5.20
N ALA A 161 0.36 7.04 -4.98
CA ALA A 161 -0.84 6.93 -4.16
C ALA A 161 -1.95 6.07 -4.82
N PHE A 162 -1.98 5.98 -6.17
CA PHE A 162 -2.91 5.08 -6.86
C PHE A 162 -2.63 3.61 -6.56
N PRO A 163 -1.47 3.02 -6.90
CA PRO A 163 -1.19 1.62 -6.59
C PRO A 163 -1.20 1.35 -5.08
N GLY A 164 -0.93 2.36 -4.24
CA GLY A 164 -1.01 2.22 -2.80
C GLY A 164 -2.44 2.18 -2.25
N ALA A 165 -3.45 2.73 -2.95
CA ALA A 165 -4.86 2.71 -2.55
C ALA A 165 -5.66 1.60 -3.26
N LEU A 166 -5.22 1.14 -4.43
CA LEU A 166 -5.87 0.06 -5.18
C LEU A 166 -6.10 -1.23 -4.38
N PRO A 167 -5.28 -1.64 -3.40
CA PRO A 167 -5.57 -2.82 -2.59
C PRO A 167 -6.95 -2.81 -1.91
N CYS A 168 -7.44 -1.65 -1.47
CA CYS A 168 -8.79 -1.55 -0.92
C CYS A 168 -9.87 -1.82 -1.99
N LEU A 169 -9.71 -1.24 -3.17
CA LEU A 169 -10.63 -1.47 -4.28
C LEU A 169 -10.55 -2.92 -4.78
N ILE A 170 -9.33 -3.49 -4.87
CA ILE A 170 -9.12 -4.88 -5.28
C ILE A 170 -9.83 -5.83 -4.31
N GLY A 171 -9.69 -5.63 -3.00
CA GLY A 171 -10.38 -6.45 -2.00
C GLY A 171 -11.89 -6.40 -2.14
N TRP A 172 -12.45 -5.21 -2.29
CA TRP A 172 -13.89 -5.02 -2.54
C TRP A 172 -14.35 -5.70 -3.83
N VAL A 173 -13.64 -5.50 -4.94
CA VAL A 173 -13.95 -6.08 -6.25
C VAL A 173 -13.75 -7.61 -6.26
N ALA A 174 -12.83 -8.14 -5.47
CA ALA A 174 -12.71 -9.59 -5.28
C ALA A 174 -13.98 -10.19 -4.68
N ALA A 175 -14.67 -9.46 -3.79
CA ALA A 175 -15.94 -9.89 -3.21
C ALA A 175 -17.12 -9.69 -4.16
N THR A 176 -17.20 -8.53 -4.81
CA THR A 176 -18.41 -8.08 -5.54
C THR A 176 -18.38 -8.38 -7.04
N ASN A 177 -17.19 -8.65 -7.59
CA ASN A 177 -16.92 -8.73 -9.04
C ASN A 177 -17.35 -7.47 -9.82
N MET A 178 -17.56 -6.35 -9.15
CA MET A 178 -18.10 -5.11 -9.74
C MET A 178 -17.17 -3.94 -9.46
N ILE A 179 -16.79 -3.21 -10.53
CA ILE A 179 -15.94 -2.02 -10.43
C ILE A 179 -16.76 -0.71 -10.51
N ASP A 180 -17.92 -0.75 -11.18
CA ASP A 180 -18.80 0.43 -11.33
C ASP A 180 -19.31 0.90 -9.96
N PRO A 181 -19.01 2.14 -9.51
CA PRO A 181 -19.48 2.66 -8.23
C PRO A 181 -20.99 2.89 -8.16
N PHE A 182 -21.64 3.05 -9.30
CA PHE A 182 -23.09 3.31 -9.41
C PHE A 182 -23.91 2.03 -9.60
N GLY A 183 -23.25 0.89 -9.77
CA GLY A 183 -23.92 -0.40 -9.80
C GLY A 183 -24.53 -0.74 -8.44
N THR A 184 -25.55 -1.61 -8.44
CA THR A 184 -26.21 -2.09 -7.23
C THR A 184 -25.96 -3.57 -7.01
N LEU A 185 -25.84 -3.95 -5.74
CA LEU A 185 -25.69 -5.33 -5.27
C LEU A 185 -26.94 -5.70 -4.50
N LEU A 186 -27.61 -6.77 -4.90
CA LEU A 186 -28.74 -7.31 -4.16
C LEU A 186 -28.24 -8.37 -3.17
N VAL A 187 -28.30 -8.09 -1.86
CA VAL A 187 -27.87 -9.01 -0.80
C VAL A 187 -29.01 -9.19 0.20
N ASN A 188 -29.50 -10.41 0.36
CA ASN A 188 -30.61 -10.75 1.27
C ASN A 188 -31.87 -9.87 1.08
N GLY A 189 -32.18 -9.54 -0.18
CA GLY A 189 -33.36 -8.72 -0.52
C GLY A 189 -33.16 -7.21 -0.30
N ARG A 190 -31.96 -6.75 0.08
CA ARG A 190 -31.60 -5.33 0.18
C ARG A 190 -30.67 -4.94 -0.97
N GLU A 191 -30.90 -3.76 -1.52
CA GLU A 191 -30.01 -3.17 -2.50
C GLU A 191 -28.93 -2.33 -1.82
N TYR A 192 -27.68 -2.57 -2.21
CA TYR A 192 -26.52 -1.82 -1.78
C TYR A 192 -25.84 -1.17 -2.98
N LEU A 193 -25.54 0.12 -2.88
CA LEU A 193 -24.73 0.80 -3.89
C LEU A 193 -23.28 0.31 -3.83
N ASN A 194 -22.69 -0.01 -4.99
CA ASN A 194 -21.31 -0.53 -5.07
C ASN A 194 -20.22 0.54 -4.86
N VAL A 195 -20.55 1.68 -4.28
CA VAL A 195 -19.64 2.80 -4.05
C VAL A 195 -18.57 2.49 -2.98
N GLY A 196 -18.79 1.49 -2.13
CA GLY A 196 -17.97 1.24 -0.93
C GLY A 196 -16.50 1.01 -1.24
N GLY A 197 -16.18 0.26 -2.29
CA GLY A 197 -14.78 0.05 -2.69
C GLY A 197 -14.07 1.35 -3.04
N TRP A 198 -14.75 2.29 -3.69
CA TRP A 198 -14.22 3.60 -4.04
C TRP A 198 -14.10 4.54 -2.84
N VAL A 199 -15.00 4.44 -1.87
CA VAL A 199 -14.91 5.17 -0.59
C VAL A 199 -13.68 4.70 0.18
N LEU A 200 -13.45 3.40 0.29
CA LEU A 200 -12.28 2.83 0.97
C LEU A 200 -10.97 3.18 0.22
N PHE A 201 -11.01 3.14 -1.11
CA PHE A 201 -9.92 3.64 -1.94
C PHE A 201 -9.61 5.12 -1.64
N ALA A 202 -10.61 5.99 -1.57
CA ALA A 202 -10.42 7.41 -1.30
C ALA A 202 -9.85 7.68 0.10
N ILE A 203 -10.29 6.95 1.13
CA ILE A 203 -9.72 7.02 2.48
C ILE A 203 -8.24 6.68 2.44
N GLN A 204 -7.86 5.55 1.84
CA GLN A 204 -6.46 5.13 1.75
C GLN A 204 -5.64 6.05 0.84
N PHE A 205 -6.21 6.55 -0.23
CA PHE A 205 -5.56 7.48 -1.15
C PHE A 205 -5.17 8.80 -0.46
N LEU A 206 -6.09 9.42 0.27
CA LEU A 206 -5.82 10.68 0.97
C LEU A 206 -4.83 10.49 2.13
N TRP A 207 -4.97 9.40 2.89
CA TRP A 207 -4.08 9.08 4.00
C TRP A 207 -2.61 9.00 3.60
N GLN A 208 -2.31 8.55 2.39
CA GLN A 208 -0.95 8.36 1.93
C GLN A 208 -0.14 9.65 1.82
N PHE A 209 -0.77 10.80 1.55
CA PHE A 209 -0.04 12.05 1.35
C PHE A 209 0.68 12.54 2.61
N PRO A 210 0.01 12.77 3.76
CA PRO A 210 0.71 13.13 4.98
C PRO A 210 1.71 12.04 5.42
N HIS A 211 1.40 10.76 5.18
CA HIS A 211 2.26 9.63 5.46
C HIS A 211 3.57 9.67 4.64
N PHE A 212 3.48 9.74 3.32
CA PHE A 212 4.67 9.72 2.45
C PHE A 212 5.51 10.99 2.60
N TRP A 213 4.89 12.16 2.74
CA TRP A 213 5.67 13.39 2.95
C TRP A 213 6.37 13.40 4.31
N ALA A 214 5.77 12.84 5.34
CA ALA A 214 6.43 12.69 6.64
C ALA A 214 7.65 11.74 6.55
N ILE A 215 7.51 10.61 5.84
CA ILE A 215 8.63 9.70 5.56
C ILE A 215 9.73 10.41 4.76
N ALA A 216 9.35 11.10 3.67
CA ALA A 216 10.29 11.81 2.82
C ALA A 216 11.01 12.94 3.56
N TRP A 217 10.33 13.60 4.50
CA TRP A 217 10.92 14.60 5.38
C TRP A 217 11.98 13.99 6.30
N VAL A 218 11.61 12.91 7.02
CA VAL A 218 12.51 12.22 7.95
C VAL A 218 13.72 11.61 7.25
N ALA A 219 13.52 11.05 6.06
CA ALA A 219 14.56 10.38 5.28
C ALA A 219 15.19 11.28 4.20
N HIS A 220 14.97 12.61 4.26
CA HIS A 220 15.40 13.54 3.21
C HIS A 220 16.87 13.41 2.83
N GLY A 221 17.76 13.30 3.82
CA GLY A 221 19.20 13.17 3.56
C GLY A 221 19.59 11.89 2.79
N ASP A 222 18.88 10.78 3.01
CA ASP A 222 19.11 9.54 2.26
C ASP A 222 18.52 9.65 0.84
N TYR A 223 17.32 10.19 0.70
CA TYR A 223 16.64 10.36 -0.59
C TYR A 223 17.37 11.35 -1.51
N SER A 224 17.87 12.46 -0.98
CA SER A 224 18.64 13.44 -1.76
C SER A 224 19.94 12.84 -2.31
N ARG A 225 20.65 12.03 -1.52
CA ARG A 225 21.87 11.32 -1.99
C ARG A 225 21.55 10.33 -3.12
N ALA A 226 20.40 9.70 -3.07
CA ALA A 226 19.94 8.77 -4.10
C ALA A 226 19.27 9.46 -5.31
N GLY A 227 19.18 10.80 -5.31
CA GLY A 227 18.56 11.58 -6.38
C GLY A 227 17.02 11.50 -6.42
N PHE A 228 16.36 11.05 -5.34
CA PHE A 228 14.89 10.96 -5.30
C PHE A 228 14.25 12.33 -5.01
N LYS A 229 13.20 12.66 -5.76
CA LYS A 229 12.41 13.89 -5.65
C LYS A 229 11.01 13.55 -5.11
N LEU A 230 10.91 13.33 -3.79
CA LEU A 230 9.66 12.89 -3.15
C LEU A 230 8.94 14.00 -2.38
N LEU A 231 9.61 15.14 -2.16
CA LEU A 231 8.98 16.31 -1.55
C LEU A 231 8.49 17.27 -2.63
N PRO A 232 7.37 17.99 -2.39
CA PRO A 232 6.80 18.93 -3.36
C PRO A 232 7.71 20.11 -3.73
N ALA A 233 8.72 20.38 -2.91
CA ALA A 233 9.70 21.43 -3.16
C ALA A 233 11.09 20.84 -3.40
N ASP A 234 11.79 21.30 -4.43
CA ASP A 234 13.13 20.84 -4.80
C ASP A 234 14.20 21.09 -3.71
N LYS A 235 13.97 22.07 -2.84
CA LYS A 235 14.89 22.46 -1.75
C LYS A 235 14.74 21.62 -0.47
N GLY A 236 13.95 20.52 -0.51
CA GLY A 236 13.72 19.64 0.63
C GLY A 236 12.51 20.03 1.49
N PRO A 237 12.52 19.76 2.82
CA PRO A 237 11.41 20.05 3.71
C PRO A 237 11.08 21.54 3.80
N THR A 238 9.85 21.92 3.42
CA THR A 238 9.40 23.32 3.40
C THR A 238 8.03 23.49 4.05
N ARG A 239 7.65 24.75 4.34
CA ARG A 239 6.29 25.08 4.79
C ARG A 239 5.22 24.64 3.79
N PHE A 240 5.54 24.66 2.49
CA PHE A 240 4.64 24.20 1.45
C PHE A 240 4.31 22.69 1.62
N THR A 241 5.30 21.85 1.90
CA THR A 241 5.06 20.44 2.21
C THR A 241 4.22 20.26 3.47
N ALA A 242 4.51 21.05 4.51
CA ALA A 242 3.78 20.96 5.77
C ALA A 242 2.32 21.39 5.65
N ILE A 243 2.02 22.46 4.88
CA ILE A 243 0.63 22.91 4.65
C ILE A 243 -0.14 21.90 3.82
N GLN A 244 0.51 21.26 2.83
CA GLN A 244 -0.12 20.18 2.08
C GLN A 244 -0.47 19.00 2.98
N ALA A 245 0.41 18.58 3.90
CA ALA A 245 0.10 17.53 4.86
C ALA A 245 -1.13 17.91 5.72
N VAL A 246 -1.27 19.18 6.13
CA VAL A 246 -2.48 19.67 6.83
C VAL A 246 -3.71 19.57 5.93
N MET A 247 -3.63 20.09 4.69
CA MET A 247 -4.76 20.11 3.76
C MET A 247 -5.30 18.70 3.49
N TYR A 248 -4.41 17.73 3.18
CA TYR A 248 -4.84 16.35 2.95
C TYR A 248 -5.38 15.69 4.23
N SER A 249 -4.82 16.00 5.41
CA SER A 249 -5.38 15.52 6.68
C SER A 249 -6.78 16.10 6.95
N VAL A 250 -7.05 17.34 6.56
CA VAL A 250 -8.40 17.94 6.65
C VAL A 250 -9.36 17.29 5.66
N LEU A 251 -8.92 17.02 4.42
CA LEU A 251 -9.73 16.34 3.42
C LEU A 251 -10.12 14.91 3.83
N MET A 252 -9.34 14.26 4.69
CA MET A 252 -9.71 12.94 5.23
C MET A 252 -10.97 13.01 6.11
N ILE A 253 -11.33 14.16 6.68
CA ILE A 253 -12.51 14.30 7.56
C ILE A 253 -13.81 14.01 6.80
N PRO A 254 -14.18 14.76 5.73
CA PRO A 254 -15.42 14.48 5.01
C PRO A 254 -15.43 13.10 4.37
N VAL A 255 -14.29 12.63 3.83
CA VAL A 255 -14.20 11.30 3.20
C VAL A 255 -14.34 10.17 4.25
N GLY A 256 -13.85 10.38 5.46
CA GLY A 256 -13.99 9.43 6.56
C GLY A 256 -15.42 9.26 7.10
N ILE A 257 -16.34 10.17 6.77
CA ILE A 257 -17.77 10.07 7.14
C ILE A 257 -18.56 9.25 6.09
N LEU A 258 -18.04 9.14 4.86
CA LEU A 258 -18.75 8.47 3.76
C LEU A 258 -19.15 7.01 4.04
N PRO A 259 -18.35 6.17 4.76
CA PRO A 259 -18.78 4.82 5.09
C PRO A 259 -20.10 4.80 5.88
N TYR A 260 -20.28 5.70 6.84
CA TYR A 260 -21.54 5.85 7.57
C TYR A 260 -22.66 6.37 6.66
N TYR A 261 -22.38 7.39 5.85
CA TYR A 261 -23.37 7.98 4.94
C TYR A 261 -23.91 6.98 3.92
N PHE A 262 -23.08 6.09 3.41
CA PHE A 262 -23.47 5.04 2.47
C PHE A 262 -23.93 3.73 3.15
N GLY A 263 -24.15 3.73 4.46
CA GLY A 263 -24.62 2.56 5.20
C GLY A 263 -23.68 1.37 5.19
N MET A 264 -22.36 1.61 5.05
CA MET A 264 -21.34 0.55 5.12
C MET A 264 -21.00 0.18 6.57
N SER A 265 -21.12 1.13 7.47
CA SER A 265 -20.78 0.97 8.89
C SER A 265 -21.65 1.88 9.78
N GLY A 266 -21.68 1.59 11.07
CA GLY A 266 -22.50 2.29 12.04
C GLY A 266 -21.89 3.60 12.56
N GLN A 267 -22.54 4.17 13.59
CA GLN A 267 -22.13 5.43 14.20
C GLN A 267 -20.83 5.31 15.02
N VAL A 268 -20.59 4.15 15.64
CA VAL A 268 -19.40 3.96 16.49
C VAL A 268 -18.13 4.12 15.67
N SER A 269 -18.05 3.44 14.53
CA SER A 269 -16.91 3.56 13.62
C SER A 269 -16.78 4.98 13.06
N MET A 270 -17.88 5.67 12.75
CA MET A 270 -17.85 7.05 12.29
C MET A 270 -17.15 7.96 13.30
N PHE A 271 -17.49 7.86 14.60
CA PHE A 271 -16.84 8.67 15.65
C PHE A 271 -15.36 8.30 15.81
N ILE A 272 -14.99 7.01 15.74
CA ILE A 272 -13.59 6.56 15.81
C ILE A 272 -12.79 7.12 14.64
N VAL A 273 -13.33 7.03 13.42
CA VAL A 273 -12.68 7.56 12.20
C VAL A 273 -12.53 9.07 12.28
N LEU A 274 -13.56 9.79 12.74
CA LEU A 274 -13.50 11.23 12.94
C LEU A 274 -12.43 11.63 13.95
N ALA A 275 -12.35 10.93 15.09
CA ALA A 275 -11.31 11.16 16.09
C ALA A 275 -9.90 10.89 15.54
N ALA A 276 -9.73 9.82 14.76
CA ALA A 276 -8.45 9.49 14.09
C ALA A 276 -8.07 10.56 13.07
N ASN A 277 -9.02 11.07 12.27
CA ASN A 277 -8.80 12.17 11.33
C ASN A 277 -8.38 13.46 12.04
N LEU A 278 -9.08 13.86 13.10
CA LEU A 278 -8.72 15.03 13.89
C LEU A 278 -7.34 14.90 14.53
N PHE A 279 -6.99 13.70 14.98
CA PHE A 279 -5.65 13.42 15.49
C PHE A 279 -4.58 13.64 14.41
N MET A 280 -4.80 13.16 13.17
CA MET A 280 -3.88 13.39 12.04
C MET A 280 -3.76 14.88 11.70
N VAL A 281 -4.86 15.64 11.72
CA VAL A 281 -4.84 17.10 11.53
C VAL A 281 -3.99 17.78 12.60
N VAL A 282 -4.16 17.42 13.87
CA VAL A 282 -3.36 17.98 14.97
C VAL A 282 -1.87 17.70 14.79
N GLN A 283 -1.48 16.48 14.41
CA GLN A 283 -0.07 16.16 14.16
C GLN A 283 0.49 16.93 12.96
N SER A 284 -0.28 17.07 11.88
CA SER A 284 0.11 17.84 10.70
C SER A 284 0.23 19.33 11.00
N LEU A 285 -0.66 19.91 11.82
CA LEU A 285 -0.55 21.29 12.30
C LEU A 285 0.70 21.50 13.19
N ARG A 286 1.03 20.52 14.04
CA ARG A 286 2.29 20.55 14.81
C ARG A 286 3.50 20.56 13.89
N LEU A 287 3.50 19.75 12.81
CA LEU A 287 4.56 19.76 11.80
C LEU A 287 4.66 21.14 11.13
N TYR A 288 3.54 21.75 10.75
CA TYR A 288 3.51 23.08 10.13
C TYR A 288 4.07 24.18 11.06
N ARG A 289 3.82 24.08 12.38
CA ARG A 289 4.32 25.04 13.37
C ARG A 289 5.80 24.85 13.68
N SER A 290 6.23 23.61 13.91
CA SER A 290 7.59 23.31 14.40
C SER A 290 8.61 23.18 13.29
N MET A 291 8.20 22.74 12.08
CA MET A 291 9.07 22.56 10.91
C MET A 291 10.30 21.69 11.18
N ASP A 292 10.22 20.76 12.10
CA ASP A 292 11.35 19.90 12.52
C ASP A 292 11.12 18.41 12.22
N VAL A 293 12.21 17.65 12.23
CA VAL A 293 12.19 16.21 11.97
C VAL A 293 11.41 15.44 13.05
N LYS A 294 11.36 15.96 14.30
CA LYS A 294 10.63 15.33 15.40
C LYS A 294 9.12 15.38 15.15
N ALA A 295 8.61 16.52 14.69
CA ALA A 295 7.21 16.66 14.32
C ALA A 295 6.86 15.80 13.08
N ALA A 296 7.73 15.78 12.05
CA ALA A 296 7.54 14.89 10.90
C ALA A 296 7.49 13.41 11.30
N ARG A 297 8.38 13.00 12.22
CA ARG A 297 8.38 11.63 12.76
C ARG A 297 7.09 11.31 13.54
N ARG A 298 6.49 12.28 14.23
CA ARG A 298 5.18 12.09 14.87
C ARG A 298 4.07 11.87 13.85
N VAL A 299 4.00 12.67 12.78
CA VAL A 299 3.03 12.44 11.67
C VAL A 299 3.22 11.05 11.09
N MET A 300 4.47 10.65 10.82
CA MET A 300 4.80 9.33 10.29
C MET A 300 4.29 8.19 11.20
N PHE A 301 4.58 8.21 12.49
CA PHE A 301 4.12 7.16 13.41
C PHE A 301 2.61 7.19 13.63
N SER A 302 2.01 8.37 13.69
CA SER A 302 0.54 8.51 13.77
C SER A 302 -0.14 7.89 12.57
N SER A 303 0.42 8.08 11.38
CA SER A 303 -0.12 7.51 10.15
C SER A 303 -0.01 5.98 10.07
N TYR A 304 1.03 5.36 10.68
CA TYR A 304 1.12 3.89 10.77
C TYR A 304 0.01 3.28 11.61
N ILE A 305 -0.44 3.98 12.65
CA ILE A 305 -1.49 3.50 13.56
C ILE A 305 -2.88 3.84 13.00
N TYR A 306 -3.00 4.95 12.28
CA TYR A 306 -4.26 5.46 11.75
C TYR A 306 -5.00 4.43 10.88
N LEU A 307 -4.33 3.89 9.86
CA LEU A 307 -5.00 3.05 8.88
C LEU A 307 -5.55 1.73 9.46
N PRO A 308 -4.80 0.97 10.29
CA PRO A 308 -5.35 -0.19 10.98
C PRO A 308 -6.53 0.15 11.89
N ILE A 309 -6.47 1.27 12.63
CA ILE A 309 -7.59 1.71 13.51
C ILE A 309 -8.84 1.96 12.67
N VAL A 310 -8.73 2.74 11.60
CA VAL A 310 -9.86 3.09 10.75
C VAL A 310 -10.48 1.85 10.12
N LEU A 311 -9.67 1.01 9.48
CA LEU A 311 -10.18 -0.18 8.79
C LEU A 311 -10.80 -1.19 9.75
N LEU A 312 -10.20 -1.41 10.92
CA LEU A 312 -10.74 -2.33 11.92
C LEU A 312 -11.99 -1.77 12.59
N ALA A 313 -12.07 -0.45 12.83
CA ALA A 313 -13.27 0.17 13.35
C ALA A 313 -14.45 0.02 12.38
N LEU A 314 -14.23 0.26 11.08
CA LEU A 314 -15.24 0.07 10.05
C LEU A 314 -15.70 -1.40 9.99
N LEU A 315 -14.77 -2.36 10.08
CA LEU A 315 -15.09 -3.78 10.04
C LEU A 315 -15.86 -4.24 11.29
N ALA A 316 -15.47 -3.76 12.46
CA ALA A 316 -16.13 -4.12 13.73
C ALA A 316 -17.55 -3.57 13.83
N ASP A 317 -17.85 -2.47 13.15
CA ASP A 317 -19.14 -1.78 13.15
C ASP A 317 -19.83 -1.88 11.76
N LYS A 318 -19.50 -2.92 10.99
CA LYS A 318 -20.07 -3.17 9.65
C LYS A 318 -21.60 -3.31 9.75
N ALA A 319 -22.33 -2.60 8.86
CA ALA A 319 -23.80 -2.55 8.83
C ALA A 319 -24.44 -3.80 8.20
#